data_4f875ef1dcac6d0944ae085e66debcca
#
_entry.id   4f875ef1dcac6d0944ae085e66debcca
#
_cell.length_a   1.000
_cell.length_b   1.000
_cell.length_c   1.000
_cell.angle_alpha   90.00
_cell.angle_beta   90.00
_cell.angle_gamma   90.00
#
_symmetry.space_group_name_H-M   'P 1'
#
loop_
_entity.id
_entity.type
_entity.pdbx_description
1 polymer ?
#
loop_
_entity_poly.entity_id
_entity_poly.type
_entity_poly.pdbx_seq_one_letter_code
_entity_poly.pdbx_strand_id
1 'polypeptide(L)'
;MNTVARRHVAVWLLVCSATVFAILVVGGVTRLTHSGLSIVEWQPLVGVIPPLDQMEWEATFEKYKQTPEYRQVNHRMTLDEFKGIFFWEYVHRVLGRLVGVVFFVPFLYFWLRGKLDPALVPKLVGIFVLGGLQGAMGWYMVKSGLVDDPRVSHYRLTAHLSLAFLIFIAMFWVALDLLSPRRAAVHDAAVRRLQRPGFWLTVLVGYMVVSGGFVAGIRAGRAYNTFPLMNGHVLPPESFIIDPWYLNFFNNMALVQFDHRLGAWLLAFLVPWFWWKIRLAAVSNAARLAVTLLLLAVFAQIILGIATLLLMLSLIHISEPTRQAEI
;
A
#
# COMPACT_ATOMS: atom_id res chain seq x y z
N MET A 1 20.78 -15.10 21.88
CA MET A 1 21.38 -14.22 20.83
C MET A 1 22.20 -13.12 21.53
N ASN A 2 23.47 -12.89 21.15
CA ASN A 2 24.27 -11.81 21.70
C ASN A 2 23.89 -10.44 21.10
N THR A 3 24.36 -9.34 21.70
CA THR A 3 24.00 -7.96 21.31
C THR A 3 24.36 -7.64 19.87
N VAL A 4 25.51 -8.15 19.38
CA VAL A 4 25.98 -7.92 18.00
C VAL A 4 25.06 -8.63 17.00
N ALA A 5 24.71 -9.89 17.24
CA ALA A 5 23.78 -10.63 16.38
C ALA A 5 22.38 -10.00 16.36
N ARG A 6 21.88 -9.51 17.52
CA ARG A 6 20.61 -8.79 17.60
C ARG A 6 20.60 -7.56 16.70
N ARG A 7 21.67 -6.78 16.72
CA ARG A 7 21.81 -5.58 15.89
C ARG A 7 21.85 -5.93 14.40
N HIS A 8 22.61 -6.96 13.99
CA HIS A 8 22.67 -7.38 12.59
C HIS A 8 21.32 -7.86 12.07
N VAL A 9 20.61 -8.68 12.84
CA VAL A 9 19.25 -9.13 12.48
C VAL A 9 18.27 -7.96 12.39
N ALA A 10 18.36 -7.01 13.33
CA ALA A 10 17.49 -5.82 13.28
C ALA A 10 17.76 -4.94 12.06
N VAL A 11 19.05 -4.69 11.73
CA VAL A 11 19.42 -3.91 10.54
C VAL A 11 18.95 -4.61 9.25
N TRP A 12 19.14 -5.92 9.16
CA TRP A 12 18.61 -6.70 8.03
C TRP A 12 17.08 -6.54 7.88
N LEU A 13 16.31 -6.66 8.98
CA LEU A 13 14.85 -6.48 8.94
C LEU A 13 14.45 -5.04 8.59
N LEU A 14 15.22 -4.02 9.00
CA LEU A 14 15.00 -2.64 8.57
C LEU A 14 15.27 -2.46 7.06
N VAL A 15 16.30 -3.11 6.52
CA VAL A 15 16.55 -3.13 5.07
C VAL A 15 15.39 -3.80 4.34
N CYS A 16 14.91 -4.96 4.83
CA CYS A 16 13.70 -5.60 4.28
C CYS A 16 12.49 -4.67 4.34
N SER A 17 12.27 -3.97 5.45
CA SER A 17 11.16 -3.01 5.58
C SER A 17 11.30 -1.86 4.58
N ALA A 18 12.51 -1.34 4.38
CA ALA A 18 12.78 -0.30 3.39
C ALA A 18 12.51 -0.79 1.95
N THR A 19 12.88 -2.03 1.61
CA THR A 19 12.57 -2.62 0.29
C THR A 19 11.06 -2.83 0.09
N VAL A 20 10.32 -3.24 1.14
CA VAL A 20 8.84 -3.33 1.08
C VAL A 20 8.23 -1.94 0.93
N PHE A 21 8.74 -0.93 1.60
CA PHE A 21 8.27 0.44 1.41
C PHE A 21 8.52 0.94 -0.02
N ALA A 22 9.70 0.67 -0.58
CA ALA A 22 10.03 1.03 -1.95
C ALA A 22 9.09 0.37 -2.98
N ILE A 23 8.77 -0.92 -2.82
CA ILE A 23 7.83 -1.60 -3.73
C ILE A 23 6.39 -1.09 -3.55
N LEU A 24 5.98 -0.66 -2.36
CA LEU A 24 4.68 0.00 -2.15
C LEU A 24 4.59 1.31 -2.96
N VAL A 25 5.64 2.12 -2.96
CA VAL A 25 5.71 3.35 -3.76
C VAL A 25 5.66 3.03 -5.26
N VAL A 26 6.49 2.09 -5.73
CA VAL A 26 6.50 1.67 -7.15
C VAL A 26 5.15 1.07 -7.56
N GLY A 27 4.50 0.29 -6.69
CA GLY A 27 3.15 -0.22 -6.93
C GLY A 27 2.11 0.91 -7.09
N GLY A 28 2.25 1.99 -6.31
CA GLY A 28 1.46 3.20 -6.48
C GLY A 28 1.68 3.85 -7.85
N VAL A 29 2.94 3.98 -8.29
CA VAL A 29 3.29 4.49 -9.63
C VAL A 29 2.71 3.59 -10.73
N THR A 30 2.92 2.26 -10.65
CA THR A 30 2.39 1.27 -11.59
C THR A 30 0.87 1.42 -11.76
N ARG A 31 0.16 1.68 -10.66
CA ARG A 31 -1.28 1.93 -10.70
C ARG A 31 -1.64 3.25 -11.35
N LEU A 32 -0.94 4.35 -11.02
CA LEU A 32 -1.22 5.70 -11.55
C LEU A 32 -0.90 5.79 -13.04
N THR A 33 0.08 5.05 -13.51
CA THR A 33 0.48 4.97 -14.93
C THR A 33 -0.33 3.93 -15.71
N HIS A 34 -1.32 3.26 -15.10
CA HIS A 34 -2.10 2.18 -15.71
C HIS A 34 -1.25 1.05 -16.28
N SER A 35 -0.14 0.71 -15.64
CA SER A 35 0.87 -0.23 -16.14
C SER A 35 0.65 -1.68 -15.68
N GLY A 36 -0.27 -1.93 -14.75
CA GLY A 36 -0.34 -3.19 -13.98
C GLY A 36 -0.89 -4.41 -14.72
N LEU A 37 -1.20 -4.31 -16.03
CA LEU A 37 -1.69 -5.41 -16.88
C LEU A 37 -0.88 -5.53 -18.18
N SER A 38 0.29 -4.91 -18.27
CA SER A 38 1.12 -4.88 -19.48
C SER A 38 1.89 -6.19 -19.71
N ILE A 39 2.21 -6.93 -18.64
CA ILE A 39 2.96 -8.19 -18.70
C ILE A 39 1.99 -9.36 -18.54
N VAL A 40 1.62 -9.98 -19.66
CA VAL A 40 0.59 -11.02 -19.73
C VAL A 40 1.03 -12.33 -19.08
N GLU A 41 2.32 -12.68 -19.23
CA GLU A 41 2.84 -13.96 -18.78
C GLU A 41 3.33 -13.90 -17.34
N TRP A 42 2.96 -14.94 -16.58
CA TRP A 42 3.52 -15.15 -15.26
C TRP A 42 4.78 -16.02 -15.37
N GLN A 43 5.93 -15.36 -15.28
CA GLN A 43 7.24 -16.03 -15.33
C GLN A 43 7.99 -15.73 -14.01
N PRO A 44 7.81 -16.54 -12.97
CA PRO A 44 8.34 -16.21 -11.63
C PRO A 44 9.87 -16.20 -11.59
N LEU A 45 10.55 -17.03 -12.36
CA LEU A 45 12.00 -17.14 -12.38
C LEU A 45 12.63 -16.45 -13.61
N VAL A 46 12.16 -16.78 -14.82
CA VAL A 46 12.75 -16.28 -16.07
C VAL A 46 12.39 -14.82 -16.36
N GLY A 47 11.24 -14.35 -15.92
CA GLY A 47 10.77 -12.97 -16.14
C GLY A 47 11.54 -11.87 -15.39
N VAL A 48 12.81 -12.12 -15.05
CA VAL A 48 13.77 -11.11 -14.53
C VAL A 48 14.50 -10.41 -15.69
N ILE A 49 14.54 -11.01 -16.88
CA ILE A 49 15.17 -10.42 -18.05
C ILE A 49 14.06 -9.77 -18.88
N PRO A 50 14.14 -8.46 -19.17
CA PRO A 50 13.20 -7.81 -20.07
C PRO A 50 13.48 -8.18 -21.51
N PRO A 51 12.61 -7.90 -22.48
CA PRO A 51 12.93 -8.04 -23.90
C PRO A 51 14.19 -7.24 -24.26
N LEU A 52 15.14 -7.87 -24.95
CA LEU A 52 16.48 -7.30 -25.20
C LEU A 52 16.60 -6.73 -26.63
N ASP A 53 15.85 -7.28 -27.59
CA ASP A 53 15.91 -6.86 -28.98
C ASP A 53 14.52 -6.44 -29.49
N GLN A 54 14.48 -5.88 -30.68
CA GLN A 54 13.28 -5.37 -31.33
C GLN A 54 12.25 -6.50 -31.57
N MET A 55 12.67 -7.69 -31.94
CA MET A 55 11.81 -8.83 -32.24
C MET A 55 11.09 -9.31 -30.96
N GLU A 56 11.82 -9.39 -29.83
CA GLU A 56 11.24 -9.75 -28.54
C GLU A 56 10.23 -8.70 -28.05
N TRP A 57 10.51 -7.40 -28.26
CA TRP A 57 9.58 -6.33 -27.93
C TRP A 57 8.30 -6.42 -28.74
N GLU A 58 8.40 -6.63 -30.06
CA GLU A 58 7.25 -6.79 -30.95
C GLU A 58 6.43 -8.03 -30.56
N ALA A 59 7.08 -9.17 -30.29
CA ALA A 59 6.40 -10.38 -29.85
C ALA A 59 5.68 -10.18 -28.50
N THR A 60 6.28 -9.45 -27.56
CA THR A 60 5.66 -9.15 -26.26
C THR A 60 4.47 -8.20 -26.44
N PHE A 61 4.58 -7.20 -27.30
CA PHE A 61 3.49 -6.29 -27.62
C PHE A 61 2.32 -7.00 -28.32
N GLU A 62 2.59 -7.92 -29.25
CA GLU A 62 1.53 -8.73 -29.88
C GLU A 62 0.74 -9.56 -28.86
N LYS A 63 1.39 -10.11 -27.83
CA LYS A 63 0.70 -10.78 -26.71
C LYS A 63 -0.18 -9.81 -25.92
N TYR A 64 0.31 -8.59 -25.64
CA TYR A 64 -0.46 -7.56 -24.96
C TYR A 64 -1.68 -7.11 -25.77
N LYS A 65 -1.58 -7.00 -27.09
CA LYS A 65 -2.71 -6.65 -27.98
C LYS A 65 -3.88 -7.62 -27.90
N GLN A 66 -3.65 -8.84 -27.42
CA GLN A 66 -4.72 -9.84 -27.24
C GLN A 66 -5.51 -9.63 -25.94
N THR A 67 -5.01 -8.79 -25.02
CA THR A 67 -5.64 -8.55 -23.72
C THR A 67 -6.90 -7.67 -23.82
N PRO A 68 -7.84 -7.79 -22.87
CA PRO A 68 -8.99 -6.89 -22.78
C PRO A 68 -8.55 -5.43 -22.59
N GLU A 69 -7.46 -5.16 -21.87
CA GLU A 69 -6.96 -3.80 -21.64
C GLU A 69 -6.56 -3.12 -22.95
N TYR A 70 -5.80 -3.80 -23.80
CA TYR A 70 -5.46 -3.23 -25.12
C TYR A 70 -6.71 -2.99 -25.95
N ARG A 71 -7.60 -3.98 -26.06
CA ARG A 71 -8.79 -3.91 -26.94
C ARG A 71 -9.80 -2.85 -26.50
N GLN A 72 -9.96 -2.65 -25.20
CA GLN A 72 -10.99 -1.74 -24.66
C GLN A 72 -10.47 -0.35 -24.31
N VAL A 73 -9.18 -0.24 -23.89
CA VAL A 73 -8.62 1.00 -23.36
C VAL A 73 -7.49 1.55 -24.23
N ASN A 74 -6.53 0.68 -24.64
CA ASN A 74 -5.27 1.09 -25.24
C ASN A 74 -5.16 0.70 -26.74
N HIS A 75 -6.27 0.57 -27.45
CA HIS A 75 -6.35 0.04 -28.81
C HIS A 75 -5.52 0.82 -29.87
N ARG A 76 -5.08 2.04 -29.55
CA ARG A 76 -4.23 2.87 -30.42
C ARG A 76 -2.79 3.01 -29.91
N MET A 77 -2.43 2.28 -28.86
CA MET A 77 -1.11 2.36 -28.24
C MET A 77 -0.02 1.90 -29.21
N THR A 78 1.04 2.68 -29.29
CA THR A 78 2.25 2.34 -30.05
C THR A 78 3.18 1.44 -29.24
N LEU A 79 4.18 0.82 -29.90
CA LEU A 79 5.20 0.01 -29.22
C LEU A 79 5.98 0.82 -28.18
N ASP A 80 6.31 2.08 -28.47
CA ASP A 80 7.09 2.92 -27.54
C ASP A 80 6.27 3.32 -26.30
N GLU A 81 4.98 3.59 -26.46
CA GLU A 81 4.08 3.81 -25.33
C GLU A 81 3.93 2.53 -24.48
N PHE A 82 3.85 1.35 -25.14
CA PHE A 82 3.82 0.06 -24.46
C PHE A 82 5.09 -0.19 -23.64
N LYS A 83 6.28 0.11 -24.16
CA LYS A 83 7.53 0.02 -23.39
C LYS A 83 7.47 0.85 -22.11
N GLY A 84 6.81 2.01 -22.13
CA GLY A 84 6.62 2.87 -20.94
C GLY A 84 5.80 2.20 -19.84
N ILE A 85 4.64 1.60 -20.18
CA ILE A 85 3.82 0.89 -19.19
C ILE A 85 4.47 -0.43 -18.76
N PHE A 86 5.11 -1.15 -19.68
CA PHE A 86 5.87 -2.36 -19.39
C PHE A 86 6.96 -2.11 -18.36
N PHE A 87 7.71 -1.00 -18.46
CA PHE A 87 8.80 -0.66 -17.56
C PHE A 87 8.35 -0.59 -16.09
N TRP A 88 7.26 0.09 -15.79
CA TRP A 88 6.79 0.23 -14.41
C TRP A 88 6.30 -1.09 -13.82
N GLU A 89 5.59 -1.90 -14.59
CA GLU A 89 5.19 -3.23 -14.13
C GLU A 89 6.39 -4.16 -13.95
N TYR A 90 7.36 -4.11 -14.87
CA TYR A 90 8.60 -4.87 -14.78
C TYR A 90 9.39 -4.52 -13.52
N VAL A 91 9.62 -3.23 -13.25
CA VAL A 91 10.31 -2.77 -12.03
C VAL A 91 9.58 -3.25 -10.77
N HIS A 92 8.25 -3.15 -10.76
CA HIS A 92 7.44 -3.65 -9.63
C HIS A 92 7.62 -5.16 -9.42
N ARG A 93 7.58 -5.95 -10.49
CA ARG A 93 7.78 -7.40 -10.42
C ARG A 93 9.20 -7.80 -10.01
N VAL A 94 10.23 -7.08 -10.48
CA VAL A 94 11.63 -7.31 -10.08
C VAL A 94 11.84 -6.98 -8.60
N LEU A 95 11.33 -5.84 -8.14
CA LEU A 95 11.38 -5.48 -6.71
C LEU A 95 10.65 -6.51 -5.84
N GLY A 96 9.52 -7.05 -6.28
CA GLY A 96 8.82 -8.11 -5.56
C GLY A 96 9.69 -9.37 -5.36
N ARG A 97 10.43 -9.78 -6.39
CA ARG A 97 11.41 -10.89 -6.28
C ARG A 97 12.57 -10.52 -5.36
N LEU A 98 13.09 -9.29 -5.51
CA LEU A 98 14.19 -8.80 -4.68
C LEU A 98 13.85 -8.80 -3.19
N VAL A 99 12.63 -8.39 -2.80
CA VAL A 99 12.17 -8.48 -1.41
C VAL A 99 12.28 -9.91 -0.89
N GLY A 100 11.86 -10.91 -1.69
CA GLY A 100 11.98 -12.32 -1.32
C GLY A 100 13.43 -12.74 -1.10
N VAL A 101 14.34 -12.37 -1.99
CA VAL A 101 15.77 -12.70 -1.90
C VAL A 101 16.44 -12.01 -0.72
N VAL A 102 16.21 -10.71 -0.54
CA VAL A 102 16.76 -9.89 0.57
C VAL A 102 16.25 -10.38 1.92
N PHE A 103 15.08 -10.97 1.98
CA PHE A 103 14.58 -11.59 3.20
C PHE A 103 15.15 -13.02 3.37
N PHE A 104 14.99 -13.89 2.38
CA PHE A 104 15.25 -15.32 2.52
C PHE A 104 16.72 -15.66 2.69
N VAL A 105 17.61 -15.07 1.91
CA VAL A 105 19.05 -15.41 1.93
C VAL A 105 19.69 -15.08 3.29
N PRO A 106 19.52 -13.87 3.88
CA PRO A 106 20.05 -13.61 5.21
C PRO A 106 19.31 -14.37 6.31
N PHE A 107 17.99 -14.64 6.16
CA PHE A 107 17.24 -15.48 7.10
C PHE A 107 17.91 -16.86 7.21
N LEU A 108 18.16 -17.51 6.08
CA LEU A 108 18.81 -18.82 6.03
C LEU A 108 20.24 -18.77 6.62
N TYR A 109 21.02 -17.74 6.26
CA TYR A 109 22.36 -17.52 6.83
C TYR A 109 22.32 -17.40 8.36
N PHE A 110 21.47 -16.53 8.91
CA PHE A 110 21.40 -16.35 10.36
C PHE A 110 20.89 -17.60 11.07
N TRP A 111 19.95 -18.33 10.47
CA TRP A 111 19.40 -19.56 11.01
C TRP A 111 20.44 -20.68 11.04
N LEU A 112 21.08 -20.98 9.91
CA LEU A 112 22.09 -22.04 9.82
C LEU A 112 23.33 -21.76 10.69
N ARG A 113 23.65 -20.49 10.93
CA ARG A 113 24.76 -20.09 11.81
C ARG A 113 24.36 -20.03 13.30
N GLY A 114 23.18 -20.46 13.67
CA GLY A 114 22.69 -20.40 15.05
C GLY A 114 22.65 -19.00 15.65
N LYS A 115 22.54 -17.96 14.82
CA LYS A 115 22.53 -16.55 15.24
C LYS A 115 21.14 -16.05 15.59
N LEU A 116 20.07 -16.82 15.32
CA LEU A 116 18.70 -16.48 15.67
C LEU A 116 18.33 -17.05 17.04
N ASP A 117 17.57 -16.29 17.81
CA ASP A 117 16.89 -16.79 18.99
C ASP A 117 15.80 -17.79 18.55
N PRO A 118 15.69 -18.97 19.18
CA PRO A 118 14.64 -19.95 18.83
C PRO A 118 13.21 -19.34 18.84
N ALA A 119 12.93 -18.39 19.75
CA ALA A 119 11.64 -17.72 19.82
C ALA A 119 11.39 -16.74 18.65
N LEU A 120 12.43 -16.33 17.92
CA LEU A 120 12.33 -15.44 16.78
C LEU A 120 12.04 -16.20 15.48
N VAL A 121 12.53 -17.44 15.35
CA VAL A 121 12.39 -18.25 14.13
C VAL A 121 10.92 -18.38 13.67
N PRO A 122 9.95 -18.75 14.52
CA PRO A 122 8.55 -18.85 14.10
C PRO A 122 7.98 -17.52 13.57
N LYS A 123 8.37 -16.39 14.16
CA LYS A 123 7.95 -15.06 13.71
C LYS A 123 8.48 -14.76 12.30
N LEU A 124 9.76 -15.05 12.06
CA LEU A 124 10.40 -14.84 10.76
C LEU A 124 9.84 -15.77 9.69
N VAL A 125 9.59 -17.05 10.03
CA VAL A 125 8.90 -17.99 9.14
C VAL A 125 7.48 -17.50 8.81
N GLY A 126 6.73 -17.02 9.81
CA GLY A 126 5.41 -16.42 9.59
C GLY A 126 5.46 -15.23 8.62
N ILE A 127 6.44 -14.32 8.77
CA ILE A 127 6.64 -13.19 7.85
C ILE A 127 6.99 -13.70 6.44
N PHE A 128 7.82 -14.73 6.31
CA PHE A 128 8.16 -15.34 5.02
C PHE A 128 6.93 -15.94 4.33
N VAL A 129 6.09 -16.66 5.08
CA VAL A 129 4.81 -17.21 4.56
C VAL A 129 3.89 -16.09 4.09
N LEU A 130 3.75 -15.01 4.88
CA LEU A 130 2.99 -13.83 4.44
C LEU A 130 3.56 -13.22 3.16
N GLY A 131 4.89 -13.19 2.99
CA GLY A 131 5.55 -12.79 1.75
C GLY A 131 5.19 -13.66 0.55
N GLY A 132 5.13 -14.98 0.73
CA GLY A 132 4.64 -15.93 -0.26
C GLY A 132 3.17 -15.68 -0.64
N LEU A 133 2.31 -15.48 0.36
CA LEU A 133 0.89 -15.13 0.15
C LEU A 133 0.74 -13.78 -0.58
N GLN A 134 1.62 -12.80 -0.30
CA GLN A 134 1.64 -11.52 -1.01
C GLN A 134 1.93 -11.70 -2.51
N GLY A 135 2.88 -12.56 -2.86
CA GLY A 135 3.17 -12.90 -4.25
C GLY A 135 1.99 -13.60 -4.94
N ALA A 136 1.38 -14.58 -4.27
CA ALA A 136 0.20 -15.29 -4.75
C ALA A 136 -1.01 -14.35 -4.94
N MET A 137 -1.22 -13.41 -3.99
CA MET A 137 -2.29 -12.40 -4.09
C MET A 137 -2.05 -11.45 -5.26
N GLY A 138 -0.80 -11.02 -5.50
CA GLY A 138 -0.44 -10.18 -6.64
C GLY A 138 -0.72 -10.89 -7.97
N TRP A 139 -0.34 -12.15 -8.10
CA TRP A 139 -0.67 -12.97 -9.26
C TRP A 139 -2.18 -13.11 -9.47
N TYR A 140 -2.93 -13.43 -8.41
CA TYR A 140 -4.38 -13.57 -8.46
C TYR A 140 -5.09 -12.26 -8.86
N MET A 141 -4.54 -11.13 -8.40
CA MET A 141 -5.03 -9.80 -8.75
C MET A 141 -4.87 -9.52 -10.25
N VAL A 142 -3.65 -9.70 -10.80
CA VAL A 142 -3.33 -9.43 -12.20
C VAL A 142 -4.10 -10.38 -13.13
N LYS A 143 -4.13 -11.68 -12.82
CA LYS A 143 -4.85 -12.68 -13.62
C LYS A 143 -6.31 -12.31 -13.84
N SER A 144 -6.96 -11.69 -12.86
CA SER A 144 -8.38 -11.32 -12.99
C SER A 144 -8.64 -10.17 -13.97
N GLY A 145 -7.67 -9.27 -14.15
CA GLY A 145 -7.79 -8.16 -15.12
C GLY A 145 -7.42 -8.55 -16.54
N LEU A 146 -6.90 -9.75 -16.76
CA LEU A 146 -6.49 -10.27 -18.07
C LEU A 146 -7.52 -11.18 -18.73
N VAL A 147 -8.65 -11.49 -18.08
CA VAL A 147 -9.65 -12.44 -18.63
C VAL A 147 -10.75 -11.69 -19.36
N ASP A 148 -11.59 -10.93 -18.67
CA ASP A 148 -12.79 -10.32 -19.28
C ASP A 148 -12.85 -8.79 -19.12
N ASP A 149 -12.52 -8.28 -17.93
CA ASP A 149 -12.59 -6.85 -17.59
C ASP A 149 -11.17 -6.33 -17.28
N PRO A 150 -10.69 -5.30 -18.00
CA PRO A 150 -9.35 -4.72 -17.75
C PRO A 150 -9.23 -3.99 -16.41
N ARG A 151 -10.21 -4.14 -15.53
CA ARG A 151 -10.20 -3.57 -14.18
C ARG A 151 -9.81 -4.61 -13.15
N VAL A 152 -8.78 -4.31 -12.38
CA VAL A 152 -8.45 -5.10 -11.21
C VAL A 152 -9.54 -4.94 -10.14
N SER A 153 -10.02 -6.03 -9.58
CA SER A 153 -10.99 -6.01 -8.49
C SER A 153 -10.49 -5.16 -7.32
N HIS A 154 -11.29 -4.22 -6.85
CA HIS A 154 -10.98 -3.36 -5.70
C HIS A 154 -10.80 -4.17 -4.40
N TYR A 155 -11.50 -5.29 -4.25
CA TYR A 155 -11.30 -6.22 -3.11
C TYR A 155 -9.90 -6.83 -3.13
N ARG A 156 -9.44 -7.32 -4.30
CA ARG A 156 -8.11 -7.93 -4.44
C ARG A 156 -6.99 -6.90 -4.29
N LEU A 157 -7.19 -5.70 -4.83
CA LEU A 157 -6.27 -4.59 -4.66
C LEU A 157 -6.13 -4.22 -3.18
N THR A 158 -7.25 -4.05 -2.46
CA THR A 158 -7.26 -3.70 -1.05
C THR A 158 -6.61 -4.80 -0.20
N ALA A 159 -6.89 -6.07 -0.49
CA ALA A 159 -6.27 -7.19 0.20
C ALA A 159 -4.75 -7.25 -0.03
N HIS A 160 -4.30 -7.08 -1.28
CA HIS A 160 -2.88 -7.04 -1.63
C HIS A 160 -2.15 -5.88 -0.93
N LEU A 161 -2.73 -4.69 -0.95
CA LEU A 161 -2.18 -3.51 -0.27
C LEU A 161 -2.12 -3.71 1.26
N SER A 162 -3.21 -4.19 1.86
CA SER A 162 -3.29 -4.42 3.32
C SER A 162 -2.29 -5.47 3.78
N LEU A 163 -2.11 -6.55 3.02
CA LEU A 163 -1.13 -7.59 3.31
C LEU A 163 0.31 -7.05 3.21
N ALA A 164 0.61 -6.19 2.23
CA ALA A 164 1.92 -5.54 2.12
C ALA A 164 2.23 -4.66 3.34
N PHE A 165 1.26 -3.86 3.81
CA PHE A 165 1.40 -3.09 5.05
C PHE A 165 1.57 -3.98 6.28
N LEU A 166 0.84 -5.09 6.38
CA LEU A 166 0.99 -6.03 7.48
C LEU A 166 2.40 -6.62 7.53
N ILE A 167 2.96 -7.02 6.39
CA ILE A 167 4.33 -7.52 6.28
C ILE A 167 5.34 -6.45 6.69
N PHE A 168 5.17 -5.23 6.19
CA PHE A 168 5.99 -4.07 6.57
C PHE A 168 6.00 -3.85 8.08
N ILE A 169 4.81 -3.76 8.68
CA ILE A 169 4.64 -3.54 10.13
C ILE A 169 5.25 -4.69 10.93
N ALA A 170 5.04 -5.94 10.52
CA ALA A 170 5.58 -7.10 11.22
C ALA A 170 7.12 -7.10 11.24
N MET A 171 7.77 -6.85 10.10
CA MET A 171 9.23 -6.76 10.02
C MET A 171 9.76 -5.57 10.83
N PHE A 172 9.14 -4.41 10.68
CA PHE A 172 9.55 -3.19 11.38
C PHE A 172 9.40 -3.33 12.89
N TRP A 173 8.29 -3.93 13.35
CA TRP A 173 8.05 -4.22 14.76
C TRP A 173 9.12 -5.15 15.35
N VAL A 174 9.42 -6.25 14.68
CA VAL A 174 10.44 -7.20 15.12
C VAL A 174 11.82 -6.52 15.16
N ALA A 175 12.15 -5.68 14.17
CA ALA A 175 13.40 -4.92 14.16
C ALA A 175 13.50 -3.96 15.35
N LEU A 176 12.44 -3.24 15.66
CA LEU A 176 12.41 -2.33 16.81
C LEU A 176 12.50 -3.07 18.16
N ASP A 177 11.84 -4.22 18.30
CA ASP A 177 11.93 -5.07 19.49
C ASP A 177 13.37 -5.60 19.72
N LEU A 178 14.07 -5.93 18.64
CA LEU A 178 15.48 -6.32 18.69
C LEU A 178 16.42 -5.16 19.06
N LEU A 179 16.14 -3.94 18.63
CA LEU A 179 16.95 -2.75 18.94
C LEU A 179 16.65 -2.18 20.31
N SER A 180 15.43 -2.38 20.81
CA SER A 180 15.02 -1.85 22.10
C SER A 180 15.42 -2.82 23.22
N PRO A 181 16.20 -2.40 24.24
CA PRO A 181 16.40 -3.24 25.42
C PRO A 181 15.01 -3.52 26.04
N ARG A 182 14.79 -4.75 26.49
CA ARG A 182 13.59 -5.10 27.26
C ARG A 182 13.47 -4.14 28.43
N ARG A 183 12.58 -3.18 28.33
CA ARG A 183 12.32 -2.23 29.42
C ARG A 183 11.59 -2.96 30.53
N ALA A 184 11.95 -2.65 31.77
CA ALA A 184 11.17 -3.04 32.94
C ALA A 184 9.70 -2.66 32.72
N ALA A 185 8.79 -3.46 33.26
CA ALA A 185 7.35 -3.20 33.16
C ALA A 185 7.06 -1.75 33.53
N VAL A 186 6.27 -1.07 32.71
CA VAL A 186 5.87 0.31 32.96
C VAL A 186 5.00 0.32 34.24
N HIS A 187 5.55 0.74 35.36
CA HIS A 187 4.83 0.84 36.60
C HIS A 187 3.96 2.09 36.71
N ASP A 188 4.22 3.10 35.90
CA ASP A 188 3.45 4.35 35.90
C ASP A 188 2.02 4.11 35.36
N ALA A 189 1.03 4.30 36.22
CA ALA A 189 -0.38 4.17 35.92
C ALA A 189 -0.84 5.15 34.82
N ALA A 190 -0.25 6.34 34.71
CA ALA A 190 -0.56 7.33 33.71
C ALA A 190 -0.14 6.85 32.30
N VAL A 191 1.06 6.25 32.20
CA VAL A 191 1.57 5.68 30.94
C VAL A 191 0.73 4.47 30.51
N ARG A 192 0.34 3.58 31.44
CA ARG A 192 -0.54 2.44 31.14
C ARG A 192 -1.90 2.87 30.60
N ARG A 193 -2.46 3.96 31.11
CA ARG A 193 -3.72 4.53 30.60
C ARG A 193 -3.63 4.99 29.15
N LEU A 194 -2.44 5.33 28.64
CA LEU A 194 -2.21 5.74 27.25
C LEU A 194 -2.05 4.57 26.27
N GLN A 195 -1.83 3.34 26.76
CA GLN A 195 -1.68 2.18 25.89
C GLN A 195 -2.97 1.85 25.12
N ARG A 196 -4.14 1.95 25.77
CA ARG A 196 -5.45 1.69 25.11
C ARG A 196 -5.74 2.70 24.00
N PRO A 197 -5.66 4.01 24.21
CA PRO A 197 -5.78 4.99 23.13
C PRO A 197 -4.77 4.78 22.01
N GLY A 198 -3.50 4.49 22.33
CA GLY A 198 -2.49 4.17 21.32
C GLY A 198 -2.83 2.95 20.47
N PHE A 199 -3.36 1.89 21.09
CA PHE A 199 -3.85 0.72 20.36
C PHE A 199 -4.99 1.08 19.40
N TRP A 200 -6.01 1.79 19.87
CA TRP A 200 -7.14 2.17 19.02
C TRP A 200 -6.77 3.15 17.89
N LEU A 201 -5.80 4.04 18.14
CA LEU A 201 -5.24 4.86 17.06
C LEU A 201 -4.52 3.99 16.02
N THR A 202 -3.79 2.95 16.43
CA THR A 202 -3.16 2.01 15.50
C THR A 202 -4.19 1.26 14.68
N VAL A 203 -5.29 0.81 15.30
CA VAL A 203 -6.42 0.18 14.62
C VAL A 203 -7.06 1.15 13.60
N LEU A 204 -7.26 2.41 13.99
CA LEU A 204 -7.81 3.43 13.10
C LEU A 204 -6.89 3.71 11.91
N VAL A 205 -5.57 3.76 12.11
CA VAL A 205 -4.61 3.87 11.00
C VAL A 205 -4.70 2.64 10.07
N GLY A 206 -4.81 1.43 10.63
CA GLY A 206 -5.05 0.21 9.86
C GLY A 206 -6.34 0.27 9.03
N TYR A 207 -7.43 0.76 9.64
CA TYR A 207 -8.68 1.02 8.93
C TYR A 207 -8.50 2.02 7.77
N MET A 208 -7.71 3.08 7.95
CA MET A 208 -7.41 4.05 6.89
C MET A 208 -6.68 3.43 5.70
N VAL A 209 -5.81 2.47 5.93
CA VAL A 209 -5.15 1.70 4.84
C VAL A 209 -6.19 0.91 4.04
N VAL A 210 -7.08 0.20 4.73
CA VAL A 210 -8.13 -0.62 4.09
C VAL A 210 -9.13 0.26 3.33
N SER A 211 -9.69 1.28 3.99
CA SER A 211 -10.66 2.19 3.35
C SER A 211 -10.04 2.96 2.18
N GLY A 212 -8.77 3.40 2.31
CA GLY A 212 -8.01 4.02 1.22
C GLY A 212 -7.79 3.08 0.02
N GLY A 213 -7.59 1.78 0.28
CA GLY A 213 -7.55 0.73 -0.72
C GLY A 213 -8.85 0.65 -1.54
N PHE A 214 -10.00 0.70 -0.86
CA PHE A 214 -11.32 0.74 -1.52
C PHE A 214 -11.52 2.04 -2.31
N VAL A 215 -11.24 3.22 -1.72
CA VAL A 215 -11.31 4.52 -2.43
C VAL A 215 -10.48 4.49 -3.71
N ALA A 216 -9.24 4.00 -3.62
CA ALA A 216 -8.38 3.85 -4.77
C ALA A 216 -8.93 2.81 -5.76
N GLY A 217 -9.43 1.67 -5.27
CA GLY A 217 -9.91 0.54 -6.06
C GLY A 217 -11.06 0.91 -6.99
N ILE A 218 -12.11 1.53 -6.46
CA ILE A 218 -13.30 1.96 -7.23
C ILE A 218 -13.15 3.37 -7.82
N ARG A 219 -11.98 4.03 -7.65
CA ARG A 219 -11.72 5.41 -8.12
C ARG A 219 -12.73 6.43 -7.57
N ALA A 220 -13.17 6.26 -6.32
CA ALA A 220 -14.21 7.08 -5.70
C ALA A 220 -13.88 8.59 -5.67
N GLY A 221 -12.60 8.96 -5.65
CA GLY A 221 -12.14 10.36 -5.71
C GLY A 221 -12.56 11.11 -6.98
N ARG A 222 -12.97 10.41 -8.06
CA ARG A 222 -13.47 11.03 -9.29
C ARG A 222 -14.93 11.45 -9.19
N ALA A 223 -15.72 10.83 -8.32
CA ALA A 223 -17.16 11.13 -8.19
C ALA A 223 -17.41 12.35 -7.30
N TYR A 224 -16.61 12.51 -6.23
CA TYR A 224 -16.77 13.60 -5.27
C TYR A 224 -15.42 14.29 -5.04
N ASN A 225 -15.13 15.29 -5.85
CA ASN A 225 -13.85 16.01 -5.87
C ASN A 225 -13.92 17.39 -5.20
N THR A 226 -14.92 17.65 -4.40
CA THR A 226 -15.04 18.86 -3.57
C THR A 226 -14.64 18.60 -2.12
N PHE A 227 -14.20 19.64 -1.40
CA PHE A 227 -13.80 19.60 0.00
C PHE A 227 -14.20 20.92 0.69
N PRO A 228 -14.69 20.93 1.94
CA PRO A 228 -14.86 19.79 2.85
C PRO A 228 -16.09 18.91 2.56
N LEU A 229 -17.08 19.43 1.87
CA LEU A 229 -18.31 18.72 1.52
C LEU A 229 -18.13 17.85 0.27
N MET A 230 -19.00 16.88 0.10
CA MET A 230 -19.07 16.00 -1.06
C MET A 230 -20.18 16.49 -2.00
N ASN A 231 -19.80 17.34 -2.98
CA ASN A 231 -20.74 18.02 -3.89
C ASN A 231 -21.87 18.76 -3.15
N GLY A 232 -21.53 19.47 -2.06
CA GLY A 232 -22.47 20.22 -1.24
C GLY A 232 -23.11 19.45 -0.08
N HIS A 233 -22.91 18.14 0.03
CA HIS A 233 -23.46 17.28 1.08
C HIS A 233 -22.38 16.81 2.06
N VAL A 234 -22.73 16.65 3.33
CA VAL A 234 -21.88 15.93 4.31
C VAL A 234 -21.89 14.44 3.97
N LEU A 235 -23.08 13.87 3.80
CA LEU A 235 -23.32 12.52 3.31
C LEU A 235 -24.17 12.61 2.05
N PRO A 236 -23.66 12.19 0.88
CA PRO A 236 -24.44 12.23 -0.35
C PRO A 236 -25.70 11.37 -0.29
N PRO A 237 -26.83 11.81 -0.90
CA PRO A 237 -28.10 11.07 -0.87
C PRO A 237 -28.00 9.65 -1.43
N GLU A 238 -27.12 9.43 -2.39
CA GLU A 238 -26.90 8.15 -3.06
C GLU A 238 -26.02 7.17 -2.28
N SER A 239 -25.71 7.44 -1.01
CA SER A 239 -24.78 6.62 -0.20
C SER A 239 -25.29 5.20 0.09
N PHE A 240 -26.62 4.94 -0.05
CA PHE A 240 -27.24 3.65 0.27
C PHE A 240 -28.16 3.12 -0.85
N ILE A 241 -27.81 3.35 -2.11
CA ILE A 241 -28.62 2.94 -3.28
C ILE A 241 -28.37 1.50 -3.74
N ILE A 242 -27.32 0.84 -3.24
CA ILE A 242 -27.00 -0.56 -3.63
C ILE A 242 -27.69 -1.51 -2.67
N ASP A 243 -28.38 -2.50 -3.21
CA ASP A 243 -28.99 -3.59 -2.46
C ASP A 243 -28.20 -4.89 -2.65
N PRO A 244 -27.91 -5.66 -1.59
CA PRO A 244 -28.21 -5.40 -0.17
C PRO A 244 -27.36 -4.27 0.42
N TRP A 245 -27.93 -3.54 1.38
CA TRP A 245 -27.41 -2.27 1.91
C TRP A 245 -25.93 -2.29 2.34
N TYR A 246 -25.42 -3.41 2.87
CA TYR A 246 -24.05 -3.53 3.33
C TYR A 246 -23.01 -3.48 2.21
N LEU A 247 -23.40 -3.75 0.96
CA LEU A 247 -22.52 -3.63 -0.20
C LEU A 247 -22.11 -2.18 -0.48
N ASN A 248 -22.86 -1.19 0.01
CA ASN A 248 -22.50 0.21 -0.17
C ASN A 248 -21.16 0.56 0.49
N PHE A 249 -20.79 -0.07 1.60
CA PHE A 249 -19.50 0.15 2.27
C PHE A 249 -18.28 -0.27 1.43
N PHE A 250 -18.50 -1.02 0.36
CA PHE A 250 -17.43 -1.58 -0.47
C PHE A 250 -17.52 -1.19 -1.95
N ASN A 251 -18.72 -0.99 -2.47
CA ASN A 251 -19.00 -0.82 -3.90
C ASN A 251 -19.57 0.56 -4.25
N ASN A 252 -20.07 1.32 -3.29
CA ASN A 252 -20.65 2.63 -3.52
C ASN A 252 -19.60 3.73 -3.37
N MET A 253 -19.34 4.49 -4.44
CA MET A 253 -18.32 5.54 -4.43
C MET A 253 -18.58 6.62 -3.39
N ALA A 254 -19.86 6.95 -3.13
CA ALA A 254 -20.25 7.95 -2.14
C ALA A 254 -19.88 7.50 -0.72
N LEU A 255 -20.37 6.31 -0.32
CA LEU A 255 -20.18 5.83 1.05
C LEU A 255 -18.73 5.44 1.32
N VAL A 256 -18.04 4.77 0.38
CA VAL A 256 -16.62 4.41 0.50
C VAL A 256 -15.74 5.66 0.68
N GLN A 257 -16.02 6.73 -0.06
CA GLN A 257 -15.26 7.97 0.10
C GLN A 257 -15.63 8.71 1.40
N PHE A 258 -16.91 8.72 1.80
CA PHE A 258 -17.37 9.29 3.06
C PHE A 258 -16.69 8.61 4.25
N ASP A 259 -16.67 7.28 4.30
CA ASP A 259 -16.04 6.51 5.37
C ASP A 259 -14.54 6.81 5.50
N HIS A 260 -13.85 6.93 4.38
CA HIS A 260 -12.44 7.31 4.38
C HIS A 260 -12.23 8.73 4.90
N ARG A 261 -13.05 9.71 4.48
CA ARG A 261 -13.01 11.08 4.99
C ARG A 261 -13.31 11.15 6.49
N LEU A 262 -14.32 10.39 6.95
CA LEU A 262 -14.67 10.31 8.37
C LEU A 262 -13.49 9.80 9.20
N GLY A 263 -12.84 8.74 8.76
CA GLY A 263 -11.62 8.23 9.42
C GLY A 263 -10.49 9.27 9.44
N ALA A 264 -10.30 10.04 8.35
CA ALA A 264 -9.31 11.12 8.31
C ALA A 264 -9.64 12.25 9.29
N TRP A 265 -10.92 12.64 9.43
CA TRP A 265 -11.36 13.61 10.42
C TRP A 265 -11.14 13.11 11.85
N LEU A 266 -11.46 11.84 12.13
CA LEU A 266 -11.18 11.23 13.42
C LEU A 266 -9.68 11.28 13.76
N LEU A 267 -8.80 10.95 12.81
CA LEU A 267 -7.35 11.05 13.01
C LEU A 267 -6.89 12.50 13.21
N ALA A 268 -7.48 13.46 12.49
CA ALA A 268 -7.15 14.88 12.61
C ALA A 268 -7.40 15.45 14.02
N PHE A 269 -8.34 14.87 14.77
CA PHE A 269 -8.63 15.27 16.17
C PHE A 269 -7.93 14.38 17.20
N LEU A 270 -7.95 13.05 16.99
CA LEU A 270 -7.46 12.11 17.99
C LEU A 270 -5.93 12.08 18.07
N VAL A 271 -5.22 12.29 16.95
CA VAL A 271 -3.74 12.26 16.98
C VAL A 271 -3.14 13.48 17.66
N PRO A 272 -3.59 14.74 17.45
CA PRO A 272 -3.15 15.89 18.24
C PRO A 272 -3.49 15.75 19.73
N TRP A 273 -4.68 15.25 20.07
CA TRP A 273 -5.07 14.96 21.44
C TRP A 273 -4.12 13.93 22.09
N PHE A 274 -3.81 12.82 21.41
CA PHE A 274 -2.89 11.79 21.90
C PHE A 274 -1.46 12.32 22.03
N TRP A 275 -1.00 13.09 21.04
CA TRP A 275 0.29 13.76 21.09
C TRP A 275 0.42 14.65 22.32
N TRP A 276 -0.60 15.46 22.60
CA TRP A 276 -0.62 16.32 23.80
C TRP A 276 -0.54 15.49 25.08
N LYS A 277 -1.34 14.44 25.21
CA LYS A 277 -1.31 13.54 26.38
C LYS A 277 0.07 12.89 26.59
N ILE A 278 0.72 12.44 25.52
CA ILE A 278 2.08 11.89 25.59
C ILE A 278 3.12 12.93 25.98
N ARG A 279 2.97 14.19 25.56
CA ARG A 279 3.88 15.29 25.93
C ARG A 279 3.83 15.60 27.44
N LEU A 280 2.68 15.45 28.05
CA LEU A 280 2.46 15.68 29.51
C LEU A 280 2.84 14.46 30.37
N ALA A 281 2.98 13.28 29.77
CA ALA A 281 3.30 12.06 30.51
C ALA A 281 4.81 11.86 30.70
N ALA A 282 5.18 11.09 31.72
CA ALA A 282 6.56 10.70 32.03
C ALA A 282 7.02 9.55 31.12
N VAL A 283 7.08 9.81 29.81
CA VAL A 283 7.51 8.85 28.78
C VAL A 283 8.92 9.16 28.27
N SER A 284 9.53 8.18 27.59
CA SER A 284 10.86 8.34 26.97
C SER A 284 10.85 9.36 25.82
N ASN A 285 12.01 9.95 25.53
CA ASN A 285 12.18 10.84 24.38
C ASN A 285 11.86 10.13 23.04
N ALA A 286 12.15 8.83 22.94
CA ALA A 286 11.77 8.04 21.76
C ALA A 286 10.24 7.97 21.56
N ALA A 287 9.47 7.81 22.65
CA ALA A 287 8.01 7.83 22.55
C ALA A 287 7.47 9.22 22.16
N ARG A 288 8.07 10.30 22.70
CA ARG A 288 7.72 11.67 22.31
C ARG A 288 8.04 11.97 20.85
N LEU A 289 9.19 11.49 20.36
CA LEU A 289 9.57 11.61 18.96
C LEU A 289 8.60 10.82 18.07
N ALA A 290 8.30 9.57 18.41
CA ALA A 290 7.42 8.71 17.62
C ALA A 290 6.01 9.33 17.46
N VAL A 291 5.42 9.86 18.54
CA VAL A 291 4.09 10.47 18.43
C VAL A 291 4.13 11.82 17.70
N THR A 292 5.26 12.55 17.75
CA THR A 292 5.44 13.77 16.94
C THR A 292 5.56 13.45 15.45
N LEU A 293 6.31 12.40 15.10
CA LEU A 293 6.38 11.92 13.73
C LEU A 293 5.01 11.42 13.22
N LEU A 294 4.24 10.74 14.07
CA LEU A 294 2.86 10.35 13.75
C LEU A 294 1.99 11.57 13.45
N LEU A 295 2.06 12.60 14.29
CA LEU A 295 1.32 13.86 14.10
C LEU A 295 1.64 14.49 12.74
N LEU A 296 2.93 14.66 12.45
CA LEU A 296 3.40 15.25 11.19
C LEU A 296 2.99 14.40 9.98
N ALA A 297 3.11 13.07 10.08
CA ALA A 297 2.74 12.16 9.00
C ALA A 297 1.23 12.20 8.72
N VAL A 298 0.38 12.23 9.76
CA VAL A 298 -1.08 12.32 9.60
C VAL A 298 -1.48 13.63 8.94
N PHE A 299 -0.92 14.77 9.36
CA PHE A 299 -1.20 16.05 8.71
C PHE A 299 -0.71 16.10 7.27
N ALA A 300 0.50 15.62 7.00
CA ALA A 300 1.01 15.52 5.64
C ALA A 300 0.10 14.64 4.76
N GLN A 301 -0.36 13.50 5.28
CA GLN A 301 -1.25 12.59 4.56
C GLN A 301 -2.62 13.21 4.28
N ILE A 302 -3.18 13.96 5.22
CA ILE A 302 -4.46 14.69 5.03
C ILE A 302 -4.29 15.75 3.94
N ILE A 303 -3.23 16.55 3.99
CA ILE A 303 -2.93 17.58 2.97
C ILE A 303 -2.77 16.93 1.59
N LEU A 304 -1.99 15.85 1.49
CA LEU A 304 -1.82 15.11 0.23
C LEU A 304 -3.13 14.52 -0.27
N GLY A 305 -3.99 14.00 0.62
CA GLY A 305 -5.31 13.46 0.27
C GLY A 305 -6.22 14.55 -0.30
N ILE A 306 -6.29 15.72 0.34
CA ILE A 306 -7.06 16.87 -0.13
C ILE A 306 -6.51 17.38 -1.47
N ALA A 307 -5.18 17.54 -1.57
CA ALA A 307 -4.53 17.98 -2.81
C ALA A 307 -4.82 17.01 -3.97
N THR A 308 -4.68 15.71 -3.76
CA THR A 308 -4.99 14.69 -4.76
C THR A 308 -6.45 14.78 -5.23
N LEU A 309 -7.37 15.01 -4.29
CA LEU A 309 -8.79 15.13 -4.59
C LEU A 309 -9.09 16.37 -5.45
N LEU A 310 -8.53 17.53 -5.08
CA LEU A 310 -8.80 18.82 -5.74
C LEU A 310 -8.06 18.94 -7.08
N LEU A 311 -6.81 18.43 -7.18
CA LEU A 311 -5.99 18.54 -8.38
C LEU A 311 -6.41 17.56 -9.49
N MET A 312 -7.17 16.52 -9.19
CA MET A 312 -7.69 15.61 -10.24
C MET A 312 -8.55 16.30 -11.28
N LEU A 313 -9.24 17.40 -10.94
CA LEU A 313 -9.96 18.25 -11.89
C LEU A 313 -9.01 18.96 -12.88
N SER A 314 -7.86 19.42 -12.39
CA SER A 314 -6.88 20.15 -13.20
C SER A 314 -6.26 19.24 -14.28
N LEU A 315 -5.99 17.98 -13.97
CA LEU A 315 -5.42 17.03 -14.92
C LEU A 315 -6.42 16.57 -16.00
N ILE A 316 -7.71 16.47 -15.66
CA ILE A 316 -8.77 16.16 -16.62
C ILE A 316 -8.94 17.30 -17.62
N HIS A 317 -8.88 18.55 -17.16
CA HIS A 317 -8.99 19.74 -18.04
C HIS A 317 -7.74 19.96 -18.93
N ILE A 318 -6.57 19.45 -18.53
CA ILE A 318 -5.35 19.50 -19.34
C ILE A 318 -5.33 18.41 -20.41
N SER A 319 -5.94 17.25 -20.15
CA SER A 319 -5.98 16.12 -21.09
C SER A 319 -7.16 16.13 -22.06
N GLU A 320 -8.16 17.01 -21.90
CA GLU A 320 -9.35 17.10 -22.77
C GLU A 320 -9.56 18.44 -23.52
N PRO A 321 -8.55 19.23 -23.91
CA PRO A 321 -8.81 20.43 -24.71
C PRO A 321 -9.24 20.12 -26.15
N THR A 322 -9.12 18.89 -26.61
CA THR A 322 -9.32 18.53 -28.05
C THR A 322 -10.59 17.76 -28.36
N ARG A 323 -11.37 17.31 -27.37
CA ARG A 323 -12.60 16.52 -27.62
C ARG A 323 -13.91 17.32 -27.66
N GLN A 324 -13.88 18.61 -27.30
CA GLN A 324 -15.08 19.49 -27.41
C GLN A 324 -15.16 20.31 -28.70
N ALA A 325 -14.21 20.17 -29.62
CA ALA A 325 -14.22 20.89 -30.88
C ALA A 325 -14.72 20.06 -32.08
N GLU A 326 -15.20 18.85 -31.85
CA GLU A 326 -15.73 17.95 -32.91
C GLU A 326 -17.16 17.45 -32.61
N ILE A 327 -18.07 18.38 -32.22
CA ILE A 327 -19.53 18.16 -32.29
C ILE A 327 -20.15 19.31 -33.07
#